data_5d4ef9faf82b51e697219cf05de75916
#
_entry.id   5d4ef9faf82b51e697219cf05de75916
#
_cell.length_a   1.000
_cell.length_b   1.000
_cell.length_c   1.000
_cell.angle_alpha   90.00
_cell.angle_beta   90.00
_cell.angle_gamma   90.00
#
_symmetry.space_group_name_H-M   'P 1'
#
loop_
_entity.id
_entity.type
_entity.pdbx_description
1 polymer ?
#
loop_
_entity_poly.entity_id
_entity_poly.type
_entity_poly.pdbx_seq_one_letter_code
_entity_poly.pdbx_strand_id
1 'polypeptide(L)'
;VAAKLCAKSLDELLSQKVCRSLVERLSSQYLGQIVQILINLEHFEVACQELEHLLLAARSAISTGENVVLSATEEFRSHKKTAEKRIFELVNSKIDDLIETAEYDWYVFSARLNRWFYILNIFIAVEQDGPQTRD
;
A
#
# COMPACT_ATOMS: atom_id res chain seq x y z
N VAL A 1 -0.64 22.70 -22.10
CA VAL A 1 -1.99 22.15 -22.28
C VAL A 1 -1.96 20.62 -22.40
N ALA A 2 -1.07 20.07 -23.24
CA ALA A 2 -0.96 18.62 -23.42
C ALA A 2 -0.54 17.89 -22.12
N ALA A 3 0.42 18.45 -21.36
CA ALA A 3 0.86 17.86 -20.09
C ALA A 3 -0.26 17.85 -19.04
N LYS A 4 -1.08 18.88 -19.01
CA LYS A 4 -2.23 19.00 -18.08
C LYS A 4 -3.32 17.96 -18.39
N LEU A 5 -3.63 17.74 -19.67
CA LEU A 5 -4.58 16.71 -20.12
C LEU A 5 -4.04 15.29 -19.83
N CYS A 6 -2.76 15.08 -20.08
CA CYS A 6 -2.10 13.82 -19.79
C CYS A 6 -2.12 13.51 -18.29
N ALA A 7 -1.79 14.49 -17.45
CA ALA A 7 -1.83 14.36 -16.00
C ALA A 7 -3.25 14.02 -15.51
N LYS A 8 -4.26 14.70 -16.02
CA LYS A 8 -5.65 14.45 -15.66
C LYS A 8 -6.10 13.04 -16.05
N SER A 9 -5.79 12.60 -17.26
CA SER A 9 -6.14 11.26 -17.75
C SER A 9 -5.45 10.16 -16.96
N LEU A 10 -4.16 10.33 -16.65
CA LEU A 10 -3.41 9.41 -15.81
C LEU A 10 -3.96 9.37 -14.37
N ASP A 11 -4.28 10.52 -13.82
CA ASP A 11 -4.84 10.62 -12.47
C ASP A 11 -6.19 9.91 -12.36
N GLU A 12 -7.08 10.10 -13.33
CA GLU A 12 -8.35 9.39 -13.39
C GLU A 12 -8.17 7.88 -13.53
N LEU A 13 -7.24 7.45 -14.38
CA LEU A 13 -6.94 6.04 -14.57
C LEU A 13 -6.41 5.40 -13.28
N LEU A 14 -5.43 6.04 -12.64
CA LEU A 14 -4.82 5.55 -11.41
C LEU A 14 -5.82 5.52 -10.25
N SER A 15 -6.59 6.57 -10.09
CA SER A 15 -7.58 6.68 -9.02
C SER A 15 -8.75 5.71 -9.23
N GLN A 16 -9.38 5.73 -10.38
CA GLN A 16 -10.63 5.01 -10.60
C GLN A 16 -10.44 3.53 -10.92
N LYS A 17 -9.39 3.17 -11.64
CA LYS A 17 -9.16 1.77 -12.01
C LYS A 17 -8.21 1.07 -11.06
N VAL A 18 -7.03 1.60 -10.85
CA VAL A 18 -5.98 0.92 -10.09
C VAL A 18 -6.25 0.99 -8.60
N CYS A 19 -6.37 2.19 -8.05
CA CYS A 19 -6.58 2.38 -6.61
C CYS A 19 -7.87 1.71 -6.14
N ARG A 20 -8.95 1.93 -6.82
CA ARG A 20 -10.25 1.33 -6.50
C ARG A 20 -10.21 -0.20 -6.52
N SER A 21 -9.59 -0.79 -7.53
CA SER A 21 -9.44 -2.24 -7.64
C SER A 21 -8.66 -2.84 -6.47
N LEU A 22 -7.61 -2.16 -6.01
CA LEU A 22 -6.85 -2.60 -4.85
C LEU A 22 -7.66 -2.47 -3.54
N VAL A 23 -8.34 -1.34 -3.37
CA VAL A 23 -9.12 -1.05 -2.16
C VAL A 23 -10.29 -2.01 -1.97
N GLU A 24 -10.97 -2.40 -3.04
CA GLU A 24 -12.07 -3.36 -3.00
C GLU A 24 -11.63 -4.71 -2.40
N ARG A 25 -10.38 -5.06 -2.54
CA ARG A 25 -9.82 -6.32 -2.02
C ARG A 25 -9.39 -6.25 -0.55
N LEU A 26 -9.42 -5.09 0.07
CA LEU A 26 -9.08 -4.93 1.51
C LEU A 26 -10.08 -5.61 2.45
N SER A 27 -11.26 -5.97 1.96
CA SER A 27 -12.24 -6.75 2.72
C SER A 27 -11.87 -8.23 2.87
N SER A 28 -10.84 -8.69 2.20
CA SER A 28 -10.38 -10.09 2.28
C SER A 28 -10.03 -10.49 3.71
N GLN A 29 -10.26 -11.76 4.03
CA GLN A 29 -9.87 -12.39 5.28
C GLN A 29 -8.46 -13.02 5.21
N TYR A 30 -7.83 -12.99 4.04
CA TYR A 30 -6.52 -13.58 3.82
C TYR A 30 -5.43 -12.53 4.03
N LEU A 31 -4.66 -12.69 5.10
CA LEU A 31 -3.60 -11.74 5.47
C LEU A 31 -2.59 -11.56 4.33
N GLY A 32 -2.19 -12.65 3.66
CA GLY A 32 -1.25 -12.58 2.55
C GLY A 32 -1.73 -11.70 1.40
N GLN A 33 -3.03 -11.69 1.11
CA GLN A 33 -3.62 -10.80 0.10
C GLN A 33 -3.54 -9.34 0.53
N ILE A 34 -3.84 -9.04 1.79
CA ILE A 34 -3.79 -7.66 2.31
C ILE A 34 -2.36 -7.13 2.31
N VAL A 35 -1.38 -7.95 2.69
CA VAL A 35 0.04 -7.59 2.63
C VAL A 35 0.45 -7.29 1.18
N GLN A 36 0.02 -8.12 0.22
CA GLN A 36 0.31 -7.87 -1.19
C GLN A 36 -0.32 -6.57 -1.70
N ILE A 37 -1.54 -6.28 -1.26
CA ILE A 37 -2.21 -5.01 -1.59
C ILE A 37 -1.42 -3.83 -1.02
N LEU A 38 -0.95 -3.92 0.22
CA LEU A 38 -0.12 -2.88 0.84
C LEU A 38 1.15 -2.63 0.02
N ILE A 39 1.85 -3.68 -0.39
CA ILE A 39 3.03 -3.59 -1.24
C ILE A 39 2.70 -2.89 -2.56
N ASN A 40 1.60 -3.26 -3.19
CA ASN A 40 1.17 -2.66 -4.44
C ASN A 40 0.80 -1.18 -4.28
N LEU A 41 0.11 -0.83 -3.19
CA LEU A 41 -0.23 0.57 -2.88
C LEU A 41 1.04 1.42 -2.69
N GLU A 42 2.04 0.88 -2.01
CA GLU A 42 3.34 1.54 -1.84
C GLU A 42 4.04 1.78 -3.19
N HIS A 43 4.08 0.77 -4.03
CA HIS A 43 4.70 0.87 -5.36
C HIS A 43 3.98 1.88 -6.25
N PHE A 44 2.64 1.91 -6.20
CA PHE A 44 1.87 2.89 -6.99
C PHE A 44 2.01 4.31 -6.43
N GLU A 45 2.12 4.50 -5.12
CA GLU A 45 2.41 5.80 -4.53
C GLU A 45 3.75 6.34 -5.06
N VAL A 46 4.80 5.53 -5.02
CA VAL A 46 6.13 5.90 -5.53
C VAL A 46 6.07 6.19 -7.04
N ALA A 47 5.39 5.36 -7.80
CA ALA A 47 5.23 5.57 -9.25
C ALA A 47 4.48 6.88 -9.54
N CYS A 48 3.47 7.23 -8.77
CA CYS A 48 2.77 8.50 -8.90
C CYS A 48 3.69 9.69 -8.62
N GLN A 49 4.52 9.60 -7.59
CA GLN A 49 5.52 10.63 -7.27
C GLN A 49 6.52 10.80 -8.41
N GLU A 50 7.01 9.72 -8.99
CA GLU A 50 7.91 9.76 -10.15
C GLU A 50 7.22 10.37 -11.37
N LEU A 51 5.96 10.06 -11.63
CA LEU A 51 5.17 10.68 -12.69
C LEU A 51 5.00 12.19 -12.47
N GLU A 52 4.74 12.62 -11.24
CA GLU A 52 4.67 14.04 -10.90
C GLU A 52 5.98 14.76 -11.25
N HIS A 53 7.12 14.15 -10.90
CA HIS A 53 8.43 14.70 -11.23
C HIS A 53 8.67 14.77 -12.74
N LEU A 54 8.30 13.73 -13.48
CA LEU A 54 8.44 13.72 -14.95
C LEU A 54 7.56 14.75 -15.62
N LEU A 55 6.32 14.90 -15.18
CA LEU A 55 5.37 15.89 -15.69
C LEU A 55 5.84 17.31 -15.38
N LEU A 56 6.40 17.53 -14.19
CA LEU A 56 6.98 18.80 -13.80
C LEU A 56 8.20 19.16 -14.66
N ALA A 57 9.08 18.19 -14.91
CA ALA A 57 10.26 18.38 -15.77
C ALA A 57 9.86 18.68 -17.22
N ALA A 58 8.89 17.97 -17.76
CA ALA A 58 8.36 18.23 -19.11
C ALA A 58 7.72 19.63 -19.23
N ARG A 59 7.17 20.11 -18.14
CA ARG A 59 6.49 21.40 -18.08
C ARG A 59 7.43 22.59 -17.89
N SER A 60 8.52 22.41 -17.13
CA SER A 60 9.52 23.46 -16.90
C SER A 60 10.15 23.99 -18.18
N ALA A 61 10.09 23.20 -19.25
CA ALA A 61 10.54 23.61 -20.60
C ALA A 61 9.57 24.59 -21.30
N ILE A 62 8.34 24.77 -20.81
CA ILE A 62 7.29 25.49 -21.55
C ILE A 62 6.67 26.67 -20.77
N SER A 63 7.00 26.93 -19.53
CA SER A 63 6.57 28.05 -18.66
C SER A 63 5.43 27.78 -17.65
N THR A 64 5.51 28.53 -16.58
CA THR A 64 4.57 28.84 -15.50
C THR A 64 4.36 27.83 -14.37
N GLY A 65 4.76 28.24 -13.25
CA GLY A 65 4.77 27.88 -11.85
C GLY A 65 3.61 27.17 -11.17
N GLU A 66 2.80 26.38 -11.84
CA GLU A 66 1.82 25.53 -11.16
C GLU A 66 2.38 24.12 -10.97
N ASN A 67 2.37 23.64 -9.75
CA ASN A 67 2.76 22.27 -9.43
C ASN A 67 1.77 21.27 -10.04
N VAL A 68 2.31 20.24 -10.69
CA VAL A 68 1.50 19.10 -11.12
C VAL A 68 1.42 18.11 -9.96
N VAL A 69 0.26 18.04 -9.33
CA VAL A 69 -0.02 17.11 -8.26
C VAL A 69 -1.10 16.13 -8.73
N LEU A 70 -0.82 14.83 -8.58
CA LEU A 70 -1.81 13.80 -8.87
C LEU A 70 -2.62 13.50 -7.60
N SER A 71 -3.94 13.58 -7.68
CA SER A 71 -4.81 13.24 -6.55
C SER A 71 -4.69 11.76 -6.18
N ALA A 72 -4.36 10.90 -7.14
CA ALA A 72 -4.11 9.49 -6.92
C ALA A 72 -2.98 9.23 -5.93
N THR A 73 -1.93 10.05 -5.90
CA THR A 73 -0.82 9.91 -4.94
C THR A 73 -1.32 9.95 -3.51
N GLU A 74 -2.17 10.90 -3.18
CA GLU A 74 -2.74 11.01 -1.84
C GLU A 74 -3.75 9.90 -1.55
N GLU A 75 -4.50 9.47 -2.54
CA GLU A 75 -5.41 8.34 -2.42
C GLU A 75 -4.65 7.05 -2.10
N PHE A 76 -3.56 6.74 -2.80
CA PHE A 76 -2.71 5.58 -2.50
C PHE A 76 -2.13 5.66 -1.09
N ARG A 77 -1.67 6.83 -0.67
CA ARG A 77 -1.15 7.05 0.69
C ARG A 77 -2.20 6.81 1.76
N SER A 78 -3.40 7.33 1.56
CA SER A 78 -4.53 7.15 2.49
C SER A 78 -4.93 5.68 2.59
N HIS A 79 -5.06 4.99 1.47
CA HIS A 79 -5.45 3.59 1.45
C HIS A 79 -4.35 2.66 1.96
N LYS A 80 -3.09 3.07 1.87
CA LYS A 80 -1.98 2.37 2.51
C LYS A 80 -2.19 2.29 4.03
N LYS A 81 -2.55 3.39 4.66
CA LYS A 81 -2.89 3.43 6.10
C LYS A 81 -4.09 2.52 6.44
N THR A 82 -5.08 2.48 5.57
CA THR A 82 -6.24 1.59 5.72
C THR A 82 -5.81 0.12 5.63
N ALA A 83 -4.92 -0.22 4.71
CA ALA A 83 -4.38 -1.57 4.59
C ALA A 83 -3.56 -1.98 5.81
N GLU A 84 -2.72 -1.10 6.32
CA GLU A 84 -1.96 -1.30 7.56
C GLU A 84 -2.90 -1.62 8.73
N LYS A 85 -3.93 -0.81 8.91
CA LYS A 85 -4.94 -1.03 9.94
C LYS A 85 -5.62 -2.40 9.80
N ARG A 86 -5.98 -2.77 8.58
CA ARG A 86 -6.59 -4.07 8.29
C ARG A 86 -5.67 -5.23 8.64
N ILE A 87 -4.38 -5.11 8.38
CA ILE A 87 -3.37 -6.11 8.75
C ILE A 87 -3.34 -6.28 10.28
N PHE A 88 -3.30 -5.19 11.03
CA PHE A 88 -3.32 -5.25 12.49
C PHE A 88 -4.58 -5.93 13.03
N GLU A 89 -5.75 -5.60 12.46
CA GLU A 89 -7.01 -6.23 12.85
C GLU A 89 -6.99 -7.75 12.64
N LEU A 90 -6.50 -8.18 11.46
CA LEU A 90 -6.42 -9.61 11.14
C LEU A 90 -5.38 -10.35 12.02
N VAL A 91 -4.24 -9.73 12.26
CA VAL A 91 -3.21 -10.30 13.14
C VAL A 91 -3.73 -10.45 14.56
N ASN A 92 -4.34 -9.40 15.11
CA ASN A 92 -4.91 -9.45 16.45
C ASN A 92 -5.97 -10.54 16.58
N SER A 93 -6.89 -10.62 15.62
CA SER A 93 -7.90 -11.67 15.60
C SER A 93 -7.28 -13.06 15.60
N LYS A 94 -6.20 -13.25 14.84
CA LYS A 94 -5.53 -14.55 14.79
C LYS A 94 -4.72 -14.87 16.04
N ILE A 95 -4.15 -13.87 16.68
CA ILE A 95 -3.50 -14.05 17.99
C ILE A 95 -4.54 -14.49 19.03
N ASP A 96 -5.69 -13.85 19.05
CA ASP A 96 -6.79 -14.22 19.95
C ASP A 96 -7.24 -15.67 19.70
N ASP A 97 -7.48 -16.05 18.45
CA ASP A 97 -7.81 -17.43 18.07
C ASP A 97 -6.75 -18.43 18.53
N LEU A 98 -5.46 -18.08 18.37
CA LEU A 98 -4.35 -18.94 18.77
C LEU A 98 -4.27 -19.09 20.29
N ILE A 99 -4.49 -18.01 21.03
CA ILE A 99 -4.52 -18.05 22.50
C ILE A 99 -5.67 -18.94 22.99
N GLU A 100 -6.85 -18.80 22.40
CA GLU A 100 -8.00 -19.65 22.74
C GLU A 100 -7.75 -21.11 22.46
N THR A 101 -7.01 -21.45 21.43
CA THR A 101 -6.71 -22.82 21.04
C THR A 101 -5.43 -23.39 21.68
N ALA A 102 -4.61 -22.55 22.32
CA ALA A 102 -3.32 -22.94 22.90
C ALA A 102 -3.44 -24.01 24.01
N GLU A 103 -4.58 -24.11 24.66
CA GLU A 103 -4.84 -25.10 25.71
C GLU A 103 -4.90 -26.54 25.15
N TYR A 104 -5.12 -26.70 23.86
CA TYR A 104 -5.35 -28.01 23.23
C TYR A 104 -4.10 -28.65 22.65
N ASP A 105 -3.17 -27.86 22.06
CA ASP A 105 -1.94 -28.39 21.50
C ASP A 105 -0.87 -27.30 21.37
N TRP A 106 0.05 -27.29 22.31
CA TRP A 106 1.15 -26.32 22.35
C TRP A 106 2.07 -26.41 21.12
N TYR A 107 2.26 -27.59 20.57
CA TYR A 107 3.12 -27.78 19.41
C TYR A 107 2.53 -27.13 18.15
N VAL A 108 1.24 -27.36 17.91
CA VAL A 108 0.51 -26.72 16.79
C VAL A 108 0.45 -25.21 16.96
N PHE A 109 0.21 -24.76 18.19
CA PHE A 109 0.23 -23.33 18.53
C PHE A 109 1.56 -22.69 18.19
N SER A 110 2.66 -23.29 18.61
CA SER A 110 4.02 -22.80 18.35
C SER A 110 4.34 -22.72 16.84
N ALA A 111 3.95 -23.71 16.07
CA ALA A 111 4.15 -23.73 14.62
C ALA A 111 3.32 -22.62 13.92
N ARG A 112 2.07 -22.44 14.33
CA ARG A 112 1.21 -21.37 13.79
C ARG A 112 1.75 -19.99 14.14
N LEU A 113 2.21 -19.80 15.37
CA LEU A 113 2.78 -18.53 15.83
C LEU A 113 4.01 -18.15 15.01
N ASN A 114 4.91 -19.09 14.73
CA ASN A 114 6.08 -18.87 13.88
C ASN A 114 5.70 -18.42 12.47
N ARG A 115 4.65 -18.98 11.89
CA ARG A 115 4.13 -18.57 10.58
C ARG A 115 3.65 -17.13 10.61
N TRP A 116 2.95 -16.70 11.65
CA TRP A 116 2.45 -15.34 11.80
C TRP A 116 3.57 -14.34 12.02
N PHE A 117 4.58 -14.68 12.79
CA PHE A 117 5.79 -13.86 12.95
C PHE A 117 6.54 -13.67 11.63
N TYR A 118 6.59 -14.69 10.79
CA TYR A 118 7.16 -14.55 9.45
C TYR A 118 6.42 -13.50 8.62
N ILE A 119 5.09 -13.52 8.62
CA ILE A 119 4.26 -12.55 7.91
C ILE A 119 4.45 -11.13 8.47
N LEU A 120 4.52 -10.99 9.79
CA LEU A 120 4.81 -9.71 10.45
C LEU A 120 6.18 -9.15 10.06
N ASN A 121 7.19 -10.00 9.93
CA ASN A 121 8.52 -9.59 9.48
C ASN A 121 8.49 -9.05 8.05
N ILE A 122 7.72 -9.64 7.16
CA ILE A 122 7.50 -9.13 5.80
C ILE A 122 6.85 -7.75 5.85
N PHE A 123 5.81 -7.57 6.68
CA PHE A 123 5.12 -6.30 6.86
C PHE A 123 6.07 -5.20 7.37
N ILE A 124 6.88 -5.49 8.39
CA ILE A 124 7.87 -4.55 8.92
C ILE A 124 8.92 -4.21 7.87
N ALA A 125 9.40 -5.17 7.10
CA ALA A 125 10.36 -4.95 6.03
C ALA A 125 9.81 -4.02 4.94
N VAL A 126 8.53 -4.18 4.54
CA VAL A 126 7.85 -3.30 3.60
C VAL A 126 7.77 -1.87 4.13
N GLU A 127 7.45 -1.69 5.41
CA GLU A 127 7.37 -0.37 6.05
C GLU A 127 8.75 0.30 6.14
N GLN A 128 9.81 -0.46 6.40
CA GLN A 128 11.18 0.05 6.49
C GLN A 128 11.79 0.36 5.12
N ASP A 129 11.40 -0.35 4.07
CA ASP A 129 11.86 -0.13 2.70
C ASP A 129 11.12 1.00 1.98
N GLY A 130 10.45 1.87 2.72
CA GLY A 130 9.80 3.05 2.18
C GLY A 130 10.81 4.03 1.54
N PRO A 131 10.32 5.05 0.81
CA PRO A 131 11.17 5.94 -0.01
C PRO A 131 12.20 6.75 0.77
N GLN A 132 12.20 6.68 2.09
CA GLN A 132 13.14 7.40 2.97
C GLN A 132 14.53 6.77 3.05
N THR A 133 14.72 5.56 2.56
CA THR A 133 15.95 4.80 2.71
C THR A 133 16.90 4.86 1.51
N ARG A 134 16.55 5.62 0.49
CA ARG A 134 17.39 5.82 -0.69
C ARG A 134 17.89 7.25 -0.77
N ASP A 135 18.97 7.49 -0.15
CA ASP A 135 19.78 8.68 -0.46
C ASP A 135 20.79 8.37 -1.55
#